data_be2f78bff22ee785a4e7b1675f0adf24
#
_entry.id   be2f78bff22ee785a4e7b1675f0adf24
#
_cell.length_a   1.000
_cell.length_b   1.000
_cell.length_c   1.000
_cell.angle_alpha   90.00
_cell.angle_beta   90.00
_cell.angle_gamma   90.00
#
_symmetry.space_group_name_H-M   'P 1'
#
loop_
_entity.id
_entity.type
_entity.pdbx_description
1 polymer ?
#
loop_
_entity_poly.entity_id
_entity_poly.type
_entity_poly.pdbx_seq_one_letter_code
_entity_poly.pdbx_strand_id
1 'polypeptide(L)'
;ASVGGKPIIFGLTILVIVWALSGLYRVLPDEQGVVLRFGKYVNTTQPGLHYHFPTPFERVLTPKVTKVNRVDVGFRPASDTGRSSGVGNVPEESLMLTGDENIVDINYSVFWVIKDAQKFLFNIQSPIETVKAASETAMREVIAKNRIQNILTEGRSKIEIEVQEITQIILDEYGSGIQVTQVQTQQADPPEQVIDAFRDVQAARADRERSKNE
;
A
#
# COMPACT_ATOMS: atom_id res chain seq x y z
N ALA A 1 -57.55 16.28 -36.37
CA ALA A 1 -56.73 16.83 -35.28
C ALA A 1 -55.59 15.86 -34.91
N SER A 2 -54.48 15.81 -35.65
CA SER A 2 -53.34 14.94 -35.40
C SER A 2 -52.05 15.77 -35.15
N VAL A 3 -52.15 16.78 -34.29
CA VAL A 3 -51.04 17.69 -34.01
C VAL A 3 -50.24 17.25 -32.79
N GLY A 4 -50.69 16.21 -32.06
CA GLY A 4 -50.06 15.82 -30.76
C GLY A 4 -48.78 14.96 -30.80
N GLY A 5 -48.45 14.29 -31.91
CA GLY A 5 -47.33 13.36 -31.96
C GLY A 5 -45.97 13.98 -32.27
N LYS A 6 -45.91 14.98 -33.14
CA LYS A 6 -44.64 15.58 -33.59
C LYS A 6 -43.80 16.27 -32.47
N PRO A 7 -44.38 17.09 -31.59
CA PRO A 7 -43.61 17.71 -30.50
C PRO A 7 -43.14 16.70 -29.44
N ILE A 8 -43.92 15.62 -29.23
CA ILE A 8 -43.51 14.54 -28.29
C ILE A 8 -42.34 13.76 -28.87
N ILE A 9 -42.35 13.40 -30.15
CA ILE A 9 -41.25 12.72 -30.83
C ILE A 9 -39.99 13.59 -30.81
N PHE A 10 -40.13 14.89 -31.10
CA PHE A 10 -39.01 15.83 -31.05
C PHE A 10 -38.40 15.94 -29.62
N GLY A 11 -39.24 16.05 -28.61
CA GLY A 11 -38.80 16.06 -27.21
C GLY A 11 -38.08 14.76 -26.81
N LEU A 12 -38.61 13.61 -27.23
CA LEU A 12 -38.01 12.29 -26.97
C LEU A 12 -36.66 12.12 -27.68
N THR A 13 -36.54 12.64 -28.90
CA THR A 13 -35.26 12.63 -29.66
C THR A 13 -34.19 13.45 -28.97
N ILE A 14 -34.52 14.65 -28.48
CA ILE A 14 -33.61 15.51 -27.73
C ILE A 14 -33.16 14.79 -26.44
N LEU A 15 -34.08 14.18 -25.72
CA LEU A 15 -33.79 13.44 -24.49
C LEU A 15 -32.82 12.29 -24.74
N VAL A 16 -33.01 11.53 -25.83
CA VAL A 16 -32.08 10.43 -26.23
C VAL A 16 -30.69 10.99 -26.58
N ILE A 17 -30.64 12.12 -27.29
CA ILE A 17 -29.37 12.76 -27.65
C ILE A 17 -28.60 13.21 -26.37
N VAL A 18 -29.29 13.87 -25.45
CA VAL A 18 -28.72 14.33 -24.19
C VAL A 18 -28.25 13.12 -23.34
N TRP A 19 -29.05 12.07 -23.30
CA TRP A 19 -28.69 10.83 -22.63
C TRP A 19 -27.46 10.18 -23.27
N ALA A 20 -27.38 10.09 -24.58
CA ALA A 20 -26.22 9.55 -25.29
C ALA A 20 -24.95 10.38 -25.07
N LEU A 21 -25.06 11.71 -25.05
CA LEU A 21 -23.91 12.61 -24.76
C LEU A 21 -23.42 12.49 -23.32
N SER A 22 -24.25 12.05 -22.38
CA SER A 22 -23.84 11.85 -20.98
C SER A 22 -22.83 10.72 -20.79
N GLY A 23 -22.55 9.92 -21.82
CA GLY A 23 -21.53 8.87 -21.83
C GLY A 23 -20.10 9.37 -22.03
N LEU A 24 -19.88 10.66 -22.28
CA LEU A 24 -18.53 11.23 -22.39
C LEU A 24 -17.90 11.37 -21.00
N TYR A 25 -16.67 10.85 -20.83
CA TYR A 25 -15.90 11.01 -19.59
C TYR A 25 -14.43 11.27 -19.89
N ARG A 26 -13.76 11.89 -18.94
CA ARG A 26 -12.34 12.22 -19.03
C ARG A 26 -11.60 11.44 -17.95
N VAL A 27 -10.52 10.76 -18.37
CA VAL A 27 -9.54 10.12 -17.47
C VAL A 27 -8.36 11.06 -17.33
N LEU A 28 -8.02 11.43 -16.12
CA LEU A 28 -6.86 12.30 -15.82
C LEU A 28 -5.54 11.54 -16.04
N PRO A 29 -4.39 12.25 -16.21
CA PRO A 29 -3.08 11.62 -16.41
C PRO A 29 -2.62 10.72 -15.26
N ASP A 30 -3.14 10.96 -14.06
CA ASP A 30 -2.86 10.19 -12.85
C ASP A 30 -3.84 9.04 -12.59
N GLU A 31 -4.83 8.86 -13.49
CA GLU A 31 -5.91 7.88 -13.36
C GLU A 31 -5.87 6.83 -14.47
N GLN A 32 -6.50 5.70 -14.22
CA GLN A 32 -6.91 4.72 -15.22
C GLN A 32 -8.42 4.54 -15.14
N GLY A 33 -9.10 4.56 -16.29
CA GLY A 33 -10.52 4.31 -16.34
C GLY A 33 -10.80 2.81 -16.45
N VAL A 34 -11.59 2.28 -15.53
CA VAL A 34 -12.06 0.88 -15.56
C VAL A 34 -13.54 0.87 -15.86
N VAL A 35 -13.89 0.39 -17.06
CA VAL A 35 -15.28 0.36 -17.55
C VAL A 35 -15.95 -0.93 -17.13
N LEU A 36 -17.10 -0.79 -16.48
CA LEU A 36 -17.96 -1.88 -16.03
C LEU A 36 -19.27 -1.86 -16.80
N ARG A 37 -19.66 -2.99 -17.37
CA ARG A 37 -20.99 -3.20 -17.96
C ARG A 37 -21.81 -4.13 -17.09
N PHE A 38 -22.91 -3.64 -16.55
CA PHE A 38 -23.75 -4.39 -15.59
C PHE A 38 -22.93 -4.99 -14.42
N GLY A 39 -21.91 -4.26 -13.94
CA GLY A 39 -21.03 -4.69 -12.85
C GLY A 39 -19.88 -5.62 -13.25
N LYS A 40 -19.82 -6.08 -14.52
CA LYS A 40 -18.69 -6.89 -15.01
C LYS A 40 -17.66 -6.00 -15.71
N TYR A 41 -16.39 -6.31 -15.49
CA TYR A 41 -15.28 -5.66 -16.19
C TYR A 41 -15.37 -5.87 -17.71
N VAL A 42 -15.16 -4.82 -18.47
CA VAL A 42 -15.13 -4.82 -19.94
C VAL A 42 -13.78 -4.38 -20.47
N ASN A 43 -13.30 -3.22 -20.04
CA ASN A 43 -12.08 -2.63 -20.59
C ASN A 43 -11.43 -1.65 -19.60
N THR A 44 -10.12 -1.43 -19.77
CA THR A 44 -9.35 -0.38 -19.09
C THR A 44 -8.97 0.70 -20.11
N THR A 45 -9.24 1.97 -19.79
CA THR A 45 -8.95 3.11 -20.64
C THR A 45 -7.79 3.93 -20.08
N GLN A 46 -6.91 4.37 -20.98
CA GLN A 46 -5.77 5.23 -20.69
C GLN A 46 -6.21 6.69 -20.47
N PRO A 47 -5.35 7.57 -19.94
CA PRO A 47 -5.66 9.00 -19.83
C PRO A 47 -6.13 9.60 -21.15
N GLY A 48 -7.19 10.41 -21.10
CA GLY A 48 -7.79 11.04 -22.27
C GLY A 48 -9.30 11.18 -22.17
N LEU A 49 -9.92 11.56 -23.29
CA LEU A 49 -11.37 11.65 -23.45
C LEU A 49 -11.87 10.34 -24.05
N HIS A 50 -12.82 9.72 -23.38
CA HIS A 50 -13.42 8.44 -23.78
C HIS A 50 -14.94 8.50 -23.72
N TYR A 51 -15.56 7.51 -24.33
CA TYR A 51 -17.00 7.34 -24.34
C TYR A 51 -17.37 5.96 -23.78
N HIS A 52 -18.36 5.93 -22.91
CA HIS A 52 -19.00 4.70 -22.44
C HIS A 52 -20.52 4.78 -22.66
N PHE A 53 -21.19 3.64 -22.65
CA PHE A 53 -22.65 3.66 -22.70
C PHE A 53 -23.21 4.29 -21.43
N PRO A 54 -24.12 5.28 -21.53
CA PRO A 54 -24.67 5.96 -20.38
C PRO A 54 -25.33 5.01 -19.38
N THR A 55 -25.37 5.47 -18.13
CA THR A 55 -26.12 4.79 -17.07
C THR A 55 -27.58 4.47 -17.56
N PRO A 56 -28.10 3.24 -17.33
CA PRO A 56 -27.61 2.22 -16.35
C PRO A 56 -26.70 1.13 -16.93
N PHE A 57 -26.30 1.20 -18.21
CA PHE A 57 -25.59 0.11 -18.88
C PHE A 57 -24.14 -0.01 -18.47
N GLU A 58 -23.41 1.10 -18.44
CA GLU A 58 -22.00 1.11 -18.05
C GLU A 58 -21.72 2.11 -16.93
N ARG A 59 -20.70 1.80 -16.16
CA ARG A 59 -20.14 2.64 -15.11
C ARG A 59 -18.63 2.65 -15.23
N VAL A 60 -18.01 3.80 -15.01
CA VAL A 60 -16.55 3.95 -15.02
C VAL A 60 -16.05 4.23 -13.60
N LEU A 61 -14.99 3.53 -13.21
CA LEU A 61 -14.22 3.79 -12.01
C LEU A 61 -12.85 4.34 -12.43
N THR A 62 -12.37 5.39 -11.77
CA THR A 62 -11.11 6.07 -12.11
C THR A 62 -10.17 6.08 -10.91
N PRO A 63 -9.56 4.92 -10.52
CA PRO A 63 -8.58 4.91 -9.46
C PRO A 63 -7.32 5.66 -9.87
N LYS A 64 -6.69 6.34 -8.89
CA LYS A 64 -5.44 7.09 -9.07
C LYS A 64 -4.25 6.14 -9.02
N VAL A 65 -3.69 5.82 -10.18
CA VAL A 65 -2.62 4.81 -10.31
C VAL A 65 -1.23 5.37 -10.02
N THR A 66 -1.02 6.67 -10.22
CA THR A 66 0.29 7.31 -9.95
C THR A 66 0.43 7.82 -8.53
N LYS A 67 -0.66 7.84 -7.76
CA LYS A 67 -0.62 8.26 -6.36
C LYS A 67 0.15 7.25 -5.53
N VAL A 68 1.23 7.70 -4.89
CA VAL A 68 1.93 6.92 -3.89
C VAL A 68 1.09 6.87 -2.61
N ASN A 69 0.74 5.66 -2.22
CA ASN A 69 0.06 5.38 -0.96
C ASN A 69 1.10 4.93 0.06
N ARG A 70 0.82 5.18 1.34
CA ARG A 70 1.69 4.80 2.45
C ARG A 70 0.90 3.99 3.47
N VAL A 71 1.53 2.95 3.99
CA VAL A 71 1.04 2.16 5.12
C VAL A 71 2.13 2.12 6.17
N ASP A 72 1.78 2.50 7.39
CA ASP A 72 2.68 2.48 8.54
C ASP A 72 2.44 1.20 9.36
N VAL A 73 3.53 0.53 9.75
CA VAL A 73 3.52 -0.70 10.51
C VAL A 73 4.38 -0.54 11.76
N GLY A 74 3.84 -0.97 12.89
CA GLY A 74 4.47 -0.84 14.20
C GLY A 74 4.15 0.45 14.92
N PHE A 75 3.64 1.47 14.24
CA PHE A 75 3.30 2.75 14.86
C PHE A 75 2.07 3.41 14.22
N ARG A 76 1.48 4.37 14.95
CA ARG A 76 0.40 5.22 14.43
C ARG A 76 0.83 6.68 14.56
N PRO A 77 0.79 7.47 13.48
CA PRO A 77 1.09 8.90 13.55
C PRO A 77 0.06 9.62 14.45
N ALA A 78 0.51 10.67 15.12
CA ALA A 78 -0.34 11.44 16.06
C ALA A 78 -1.64 11.98 15.45
N SER A 79 -1.69 12.17 14.13
CA SER A 79 -2.87 12.62 13.38
C SER A 79 -4.02 11.61 13.39
N ASP A 80 -3.72 10.30 13.48
CA ASP A 80 -4.74 9.25 13.41
C ASP A 80 -5.38 8.91 14.75
N THR A 81 -4.70 9.24 15.85
CA THR A 81 -5.17 8.92 17.20
C THR A 81 -6.03 10.00 17.85
N GLY A 82 -6.15 11.18 17.24
CA GLY A 82 -6.90 12.32 17.79
C GLY A 82 -6.35 12.83 19.13
N ARG A 83 -5.22 12.31 19.59
CA ARG A 83 -4.49 12.76 20.79
C ARG A 83 -3.25 13.50 20.37
N SER A 84 -3.06 14.69 20.89
CA SER A 84 -1.94 15.60 20.58
C SER A 84 -0.57 15.17 21.15
N SER A 85 -0.41 13.92 21.56
CA SER A 85 0.82 13.48 22.20
C SER A 85 1.35 12.18 21.57
N GLY A 86 2.35 12.33 20.70
CA GLY A 86 3.30 11.28 20.34
C GLY A 86 2.85 10.28 19.28
N VAL A 87 3.84 9.69 18.64
CA VAL A 87 3.70 8.49 17.81
C VAL A 87 3.31 7.35 18.74
N GLY A 88 2.12 6.76 18.53
CA GLY A 88 1.69 5.58 19.28
C GLY A 88 2.39 4.33 18.75
N ASN A 89 3.25 3.69 19.56
CA ASN A 89 3.83 2.39 19.23
C ASN A 89 2.77 1.29 19.35
N VAL A 90 2.79 0.32 18.43
CA VAL A 90 1.91 -0.86 18.42
C VAL A 90 2.78 -2.12 18.56
N PRO A 91 3.08 -2.57 19.79
CA PRO A 91 4.03 -3.66 20.02
C PRO A 91 3.69 -4.98 19.32
N GLU A 92 2.41 -5.24 19.09
CA GLU A 92 1.94 -6.43 18.37
C GLU A 92 2.43 -6.48 16.91
N GLU A 93 2.67 -5.32 16.31
CA GLU A 93 3.14 -5.15 14.93
C GLU A 93 4.65 -4.93 14.86
N SER A 94 5.26 -4.30 15.88
CA SER A 94 6.65 -3.84 15.86
C SER A 94 7.64 -4.83 16.45
N LEU A 95 7.22 -5.67 17.43
CA LEU A 95 8.10 -6.61 18.07
C LEU A 95 8.35 -7.86 17.22
N MET A 96 9.61 -8.14 16.94
CA MET A 96 10.03 -9.26 16.10
C MET A 96 11.20 -10.00 16.72
N LEU A 97 11.28 -11.32 16.48
CA LEU A 97 12.38 -12.16 16.92
C LEU A 97 13.43 -12.27 15.82
N THR A 98 14.69 -12.02 16.17
CA THR A 98 15.84 -12.12 15.28
C THR A 98 16.39 -13.56 15.20
N GLY A 99 17.23 -13.86 14.22
CA GLY A 99 17.85 -15.17 14.03
C GLY A 99 18.84 -15.57 15.13
N ASP A 100 19.28 -14.63 15.95
CA ASP A 100 20.14 -14.85 17.14
C ASP A 100 19.36 -14.73 18.46
N GLU A 101 18.04 -15.00 18.43
CA GLU A 101 17.15 -15.12 19.58
C GLU A 101 16.99 -13.82 20.40
N ASN A 102 17.20 -12.66 19.78
CA ASN A 102 16.94 -11.36 20.39
C ASN A 102 15.57 -10.82 19.92
N ILE A 103 14.98 -9.95 20.73
CA ILE A 103 13.77 -9.20 20.35
C ILE A 103 14.19 -7.81 19.89
N VAL A 104 13.64 -7.38 18.77
CA VAL A 104 13.81 -6.04 18.20
C VAL A 104 12.47 -5.38 17.99
N ASP A 105 12.40 -4.07 18.25
CA ASP A 105 11.25 -3.20 17.99
C ASP A 105 11.51 -2.45 16.68
N ILE A 106 10.74 -2.76 15.63
CA ILE A 106 10.91 -2.21 14.29
C ILE A 106 9.65 -1.51 13.83
N ASN A 107 9.79 -0.20 13.57
CA ASN A 107 8.77 0.64 12.97
C ASN A 107 9.15 0.97 11.54
N TYR A 108 8.27 0.73 10.58
CA TYR A 108 8.56 0.96 9.17
C TYR A 108 7.33 1.41 8.38
N SER A 109 7.57 1.99 7.22
CA SER A 109 6.55 2.45 6.29
C SER A 109 6.73 1.77 4.94
N VAL A 110 5.62 1.33 4.35
CA VAL A 110 5.57 0.75 3.02
C VAL A 110 4.92 1.73 2.06
N PHE A 111 5.62 2.07 0.99
CA PHE A 111 5.12 2.92 -0.09
C PHE A 111 4.74 2.05 -1.29
N TRP A 112 3.58 2.30 -1.84
CA TRP A 112 3.07 1.52 -2.95
C TRP A 112 2.17 2.33 -3.90
N VAL A 113 2.05 1.85 -5.13
CA VAL A 113 1.21 2.41 -6.19
C VAL A 113 0.35 1.32 -6.81
N ILE A 114 -0.71 1.72 -7.51
CA ILE A 114 -1.54 0.80 -8.27
C ILE A 114 -0.88 0.59 -9.63
N LYS A 115 -0.45 -0.65 -9.93
CA LYS A 115 0.11 -1.06 -11.21
C LYS A 115 -0.97 -1.48 -12.21
N ASP A 116 -1.98 -2.17 -11.73
CA ASP A 116 -3.10 -2.70 -12.52
C ASP A 116 -4.41 -2.38 -11.82
N ALA A 117 -5.15 -1.41 -12.37
CA ALA A 117 -6.39 -0.93 -11.78
C ALA A 117 -7.50 -2.00 -11.76
N GLN A 118 -7.52 -2.90 -12.75
CA GLN A 118 -8.51 -4.00 -12.80
C GLN A 118 -8.28 -4.96 -11.64
N LYS A 119 -7.05 -5.48 -11.48
CA LYS A 119 -6.72 -6.42 -10.41
C LYS A 119 -6.93 -5.79 -9.04
N PHE A 120 -6.50 -4.54 -8.87
CA PHE A 120 -6.66 -3.79 -7.63
C PHE A 120 -8.12 -3.66 -7.19
N LEU A 121 -9.04 -3.44 -8.13
CA LEU A 121 -10.47 -3.23 -7.83
C LEU A 121 -11.25 -4.52 -7.60
N PHE A 122 -10.80 -5.65 -8.18
CA PHE A 122 -11.61 -6.88 -8.18
C PHE A 122 -11.01 -8.04 -7.43
N ASN A 123 -9.68 -8.08 -7.25
CA ASN A 123 -9.02 -9.21 -6.60
C ASN A 123 -8.82 -8.98 -5.09
N ILE A 124 -8.88 -7.73 -4.62
CA ILE A 124 -8.60 -7.38 -3.23
C ILE A 124 -9.76 -6.57 -2.64
N GLN A 125 -10.25 -7.02 -1.49
CA GLN A 125 -11.32 -6.30 -0.77
C GLN A 125 -10.77 -5.13 0.05
N SER A 126 -9.64 -5.33 0.75
CA SER A 126 -9.02 -4.36 1.67
C SER A 126 -7.54 -4.18 1.31
N PRO A 127 -7.20 -3.32 0.32
CA PRO A 127 -5.83 -3.19 -0.17
C PRO A 127 -4.82 -2.80 0.92
N ILE A 128 -5.18 -1.86 1.79
CA ILE A 128 -4.32 -1.37 2.87
C ILE A 128 -3.95 -2.51 3.83
N GLU A 129 -4.95 -3.26 4.29
CA GLU A 129 -4.74 -4.38 5.21
C GLU A 129 -3.96 -5.52 4.54
N THR A 130 -4.18 -5.75 3.25
CA THR A 130 -3.44 -6.78 2.48
C THR A 130 -1.96 -6.41 2.35
N VAL A 131 -1.64 -5.16 1.99
CA VAL A 131 -0.26 -4.68 1.93
C VAL A 131 0.41 -4.75 3.29
N LYS A 132 -0.30 -4.36 4.35
CA LYS A 132 0.18 -4.42 5.73
C LYS A 132 0.52 -5.85 6.13
N ALA A 133 -0.41 -6.79 6.00
CA ALA A 133 -0.20 -8.19 6.37
C ALA A 133 0.94 -8.85 5.56
N ALA A 134 1.01 -8.57 4.25
CA ALA A 134 2.09 -9.05 3.39
C ALA A 134 3.45 -8.51 3.83
N SER A 135 3.54 -7.21 4.14
CA SER A 135 4.78 -6.59 4.59
C SER A 135 5.20 -7.03 5.99
N GLU A 136 4.26 -7.26 6.90
CA GLU A 136 4.55 -7.83 8.23
C GLU A 136 5.12 -9.24 8.11
N THR A 137 4.54 -10.06 7.25
CA THR A 137 5.03 -11.42 6.99
C THR A 137 6.45 -11.40 6.42
N ALA A 138 6.68 -10.56 5.41
CA ALA A 138 7.98 -10.39 4.78
C ALA A 138 9.03 -9.87 5.78
N MET A 139 8.68 -8.85 6.57
CA MET A 139 9.60 -8.28 7.58
C MET A 139 9.98 -9.33 8.62
N ARG A 140 9.02 -10.06 9.18
CA ARG A 140 9.31 -11.12 10.16
C ARG A 140 10.20 -12.22 9.58
N GLU A 141 9.98 -12.61 8.32
CA GLU A 141 10.82 -13.59 7.65
C GLU A 141 12.27 -13.12 7.51
N VAL A 142 12.47 -11.87 7.07
CA VAL A 142 13.81 -11.30 6.88
C VAL A 142 14.51 -11.10 8.22
N ILE A 143 13.82 -10.57 9.23
CA ILE A 143 14.37 -10.35 10.57
C ILE A 143 14.76 -11.67 11.23
N ALA A 144 13.96 -12.71 11.09
CA ALA A 144 14.27 -14.04 11.63
C ALA A 144 15.53 -14.70 11.02
N LYS A 145 15.96 -14.25 9.84
CA LYS A 145 17.20 -14.73 9.19
C LYS A 145 18.42 -13.88 9.54
N ASN A 146 18.22 -12.70 10.13
CA ASN A 146 19.29 -11.74 10.40
C ASN A 146 19.62 -11.68 11.90
N ARG A 147 20.88 -11.33 12.22
CA ARG A 147 21.31 -11.04 13.58
C ARG A 147 20.96 -9.62 13.96
N ILE A 148 20.67 -9.38 15.23
CA ILE A 148 20.30 -8.05 15.75
C ILE A 148 21.31 -6.98 15.36
N GLN A 149 22.61 -7.29 15.39
CA GLN A 149 23.67 -6.36 15.03
C GLN A 149 23.55 -5.83 13.60
N ASN A 150 23.22 -6.70 12.63
CA ASN A 150 23.04 -6.30 11.22
C ASN A 150 21.79 -5.41 11.05
N ILE A 151 20.74 -5.68 11.83
CA ILE A 151 19.48 -4.93 11.80
C ILE A 151 19.68 -3.50 12.32
N LEU A 152 20.48 -3.34 13.37
CA LEU A 152 20.72 -2.05 14.02
C LEU A 152 21.75 -1.17 13.28
N THR A 153 22.53 -1.72 12.35
CA THR A 153 23.65 -1.02 11.70
C THR A 153 23.50 -0.93 10.18
N GLU A 154 24.54 -1.26 9.44
CA GLU A 154 24.63 -1.10 7.97
C GLU A 154 23.73 -2.06 7.18
N GLY A 155 23.20 -3.10 7.81
CA GLY A 155 22.30 -4.07 7.16
C GLY A 155 20.92 -3.54 6.82
N ARG A 156 20.53 -2.36 7.34
CA ARG A 156 19.16 -1.80 7.19
C ARG A 156 18.73 -1.70 5.74
N SER A 157 19.54 -1.10 4.88
CA SER A 157 19.18 -0.91 3.46
C SER A 157 19.01 -2.24 2.71
N LYS A 158 19.81 -3.25 3.07
CA LYS A 158 19.66 -4.60 2.49
C LYS A 158 18.35 -5.26 2.94
N ILE A 159 18.02 -5.11 4.22
CA ILE A 159 16.75 -5.62 4.79
C ILE A 159 15.56 -4.95 4.11
N GLU A 160 15.58 -3.64 3.91
CA GLU A 160 14.51 -2.90 3.24
C GLU A 160 14.25 -3.41 1.81
N ILE A 161 15.32 -3.68 1.05
CA ILE A 161 15.22 -4.22 -0.30
C ILE A 161 14.67 -5.65 -0.28
N GLU A 162 15.17 -6.51 0.60
CA GLU A 162 14.72 -7.90 0.72
C GLU A 162 13.25 -7.99 1.15
N VAL A 163 12.82 -7.14 2.09
CA VAL A 163 11.43 -7.03 2.51
C VAL A 163 10.54 -6.52 1.36
N GLN A 164 11.01 -5.53 0.59
CA GLN A 164 10.30 -5.04 -0.58
C GLN A 164 10.07 -6.16 -1.60
N GLU A 165 11.10 -6.94 -1.91
CA GLU A 165 11.03 -8.05 -2.87
C GLU A 165 10.07 -9.15 -2.41
N ILE A 166 10.16 -9.59 -1.15
CA ILE A 166 9.27 -10.63 -0.61
C ILE A 166 7.83 -10.12 -0.55
N THR A 167 7.61 -8.87 -0.10
CA THR A 167 6.29 -8.26 -0.09
C THR A 167 5.69 -8.21 -1.49
N GLN A 168 6.49 -7.86 -2.50
CA GLN A 168 6.03 -7.84 -3.90
C GLN A 168 5.65 -9.23 -4.40
N ILE A 169 6.44 -10.26 -4.08
CA ILE A 169 6.15 -11.66 -4.44
C ILE A 169 4.80 -12.09 -3.84
N ILE A 170 4.56 -11.82 -2.57
CA ILE A 170 3.29 -12.15 -1.90
C ILE A 170 2.11 -11.42 -2.57
N LEU A 171 2.25 -10.14 -2.85
CA LEU A 171 1.21 -9.34 -3.49
C LEU A 171 0.94 -9.77 -4.95
N ASP A 172 1.96 -10.22 -5.66
CA ASP A 172 1.84 -10.74 -7.03
C ASP A 172 1.15 -12.12 -7.04
N GLU A 173 1.41 -12.97 -6.05
CA GLU A 173 0.72 -14.26 -5.87
C GLU A 173 -0.80 -14.06 -5.64
N TYR A 174 -1.18 -13.05 -4.87
CA TYR A 174 -2.58 -12.67 -4.70
C TYR A 174 -3.18 -11.98 -5.93
N GLY A 175 -2.38 -11.68 -6.95
CA GLY A 175 -2.84 -10.94 -8.13
C GLY A 175 -3.36 -9.56 -7.78
N SER A 176 -2.74 -8.90 -6.81
CA SER A 176 -3.24 -7.67 -6.19
C SER A 176 -3.29 -6.46 -7.12
N GLY A 177 -2.49 -6.44 -8.18
CA GLY A 177 -2.32 -5.27 -9.02
C GLY A 177 -1.60 -4.10 -8.34
N ILE A 178 -0.93 -4.35 -7.22
CA ILE A 178 -0.16 -3.37 -6.43
C ILE A 178 1.33 -3.53 -6.73
N GLN A 179 2.04 -2.41 -6.78
CA GLN A 179 3.50 -2.38 -6.85
C GLN A 179 4.05 -1.68 -5.62
N VAL A 180 4.89 -2.37 -4.87
CA VAL A 180 5.65 -1.78 -3.75
C VAL A 180 6.81 -0.98 -4.34
N THR A 181 6.86 0.31 -4.05
CA THR A 181 7.90 1.21 -4.55
C THR A 181 9.07 1.30 -3.60
N GLN A 182 8.81 1.26 -2.31
CA GLN A 182 9.84 1.37 -1.28
C GLN A 182 9.33 0.83 0.05
N VAL A 183 10.22 0.22 0.82
CA VAL A 183 10.08 -0.01 2.27
C VAL A 183 11.10 0.85 2.98
N GLN A 184 10.68 1.57 4.01
CA GLN A 184 11.55 2.48 4.76
C GLN A 184 11.41 2.21 6.26
N THR A 185 12.49 1.82 6.90
CA THR A 185 12.56 1.65 8.35
C THR A 185 12.67 3.02 9.02
N GLN A 186 11.76 3.31 9.93
CA GLN A 186 11.76 4.55 10.71
C GLN A 186 12.62 4.38 11.97
N GLN A 187 12.42 3.27 12.65
CA GLN A 187 13.10 2.95 13.91
C GLN A 187 13.38 1.46 13.98
N ALA A 188 14.55 1.08 14.49
CA ALA A 188 14.90 -0.29 14.81
C ALA A 188 15.78 -0.26 16.06
N ASP A 189 15.22 -0.68 17.19
CA ASP A 189 15.87 -0.62 18.50
C ASP A 189 15.55 -1.89 19.31
N PRO A 190 16.38 -2.25 20.30
CA PRO A 190 15.95 -3.21 21.30
C PRO A 190 14.74 -2.67 22.08
N PRO A 191 13.83 -3.53 22.57
CA PRO A 191 12.70 -3.10 23.39
C PRO A 191 13.16 -2.24 24.58
N GLU A 192 12.40 -1.20 24.93
CA GLU A 192 12.74 -0.23 26.00
C GLU A 192 13.14 -0.91 27.32
N GLN A 193 12.49 -2.04 27.65
CA GLN A 193 12.72 -2.80 28.89
C GLN A 193 14.12 -3.41 29.00
N VAL A 194 14.83 -3.61 27.89
CA VAL A 194 16.14 -4.29 27.85
C VAL A 194 17.25 -3.40 27.29
N ILE A 195 16.98 -2.14 26.97
CA ILE A 195 17.96 -1.21 26.37
C ILE A 195 19.22 -1.09 27.25
N ASP A 196 19.07 -0.93 28.57
CA ASP A 196 20.23 -0.73 29.47
C ASP A 196 21.07 -2.01 29.54
N ALA A 197 20.43 -3.18 29.69
CA ALA A 197 21.14 -4.45 29.69
C ALA A 197 21.86 -4.73 28.36
N PHE A 198 21.22 -4.35 27.23
CA PHE A 198 21.81 -4.49 25.91
C PHE A 198 23.04 -3.58 25.73
N ARG A 199 23.00 -2.34 26.24
CA ARG A 199 24.13 -1.41 26.22
C ARG A 199 25.31 -1.94 27.05
N ASP A 200 25.07 -2.49 28.22
CA ASP A 200 26.11 -3.09 29.08
C ASP A 200 26.81 -4.26 28.36
N VAL A 201 26.03 -5.13 27.69
CA VAL A 201 26.59 -6.23 26.89
C VAL A 201 27.43 -5.72 25.72
N GLN A 202 26.99 -4.67 25.04
CA GLN A 202 27.76 -4.07 23.94
C GLN A 202 29.06 -3.42 24.44
N ALA A 203 29.00 -2.71 25.55
CA ALA A 203 30.21 -2.13 26.19
C ALA A 203 31.23 -3.22 26.55
N ALA A 204 30.79 -4.30 27.21
CA ALA A 204 31.66 -5.42 27.57
C ALA A 204 32.27 -6.13 26.34
N ARG A 205 31.53 -6.23 25.24
CA ARG A 205 32.06 -6.78 23.96
C ARG A 205 33.12 -5.86 23.36
N ALA A 206 32.90 -4.55 23.34
CA ALA A 206 33.88 -3.57 22.85
C ALA A 206 35.18 -3.56 23.67
N ASP A 207 35.06 -3.66 24.97
CA ASP A 207 36.22 -3.76 25.87
C ASP A 207 37.02 -5.05 25.65
N ARG A 208 36.34 -6.17 25.43
CA ARG A 208 36.98 -7.44 25.10
C ARG A 208 37.71 -7.39 23.75
N GLU A 209 37.17 -6.71 22.76
CA GLU A 209 37.85 -6.55 21.47
C GLU A 209 39.05 -5.63 21.57
N ARG A 210 38.99 -4.54 22.38
CA ARG A 210 40.14 -3.68 22.66
C ARG A 210 41.27 -4.46 23.34
N SER A 211 40.95 -5.25 24.37
CA SER A 211 41.94 -6.07 25.09
C SER A 211 42.57 -7.19 24.25
N LYS A 212 41.97 -7.56 23.11
CA LYS A 212 42.57 -8.52 22.17
C LYS A 212 43.51 -7.87 21.15
N ASN A 213 43.31 -6.57 20.89
CA ASN A 213 44.08 -5.82 19.90
C ASN A 213 45.27 -5.06 20.54
N GLU A 214 45.41 -5.07 21.88
CA GLU A 214 46.58 -4.65 22.66
C GLU A 214 47.50 -5.84 22.90
#